data_8b3fc2e684494d5c0739b2219281f8fe
#
_entry.id   8b3fc2e684494d5c0739b2219281f8fe
#
_cell.length_a   1.000
_cell.length_b   1.000
_cell.length_c   1.000
_cell.angle_alpha   90.00
_cell.angle_beta   90.00
_cell.angle_gamma   90.00
#
_symmetry.space_group_name_H-M   'P 1'
#
loop_
_entity.id
_entity.type
_entity.pdbx_description
1 polymer ?
#
loop_
_entity_poly.entity_id
_entity_poly.type
_entity_poly.pdbx_seq_one_letter_code
_entity_poly.pdbx_strand_id
1 'polypeptide(L)'
;KMMDLLYPLIKPYVHQIQIGLEIDSWEVGMQNWTSGFEDEFCERTGYDLIRYLPAMTGKIVGSKEITERFLWDIRRIQADLLADNYYGEFRSLCNQYGLVSYCEPYDRGPMEELQIGSRVDGVMGEFWNGLSAIFQNNLMMRRTAKLASSIAHINGQKVVGAEAYTSEPESGRWQEYPFALKAVGDKAFTEGINRMVVHRYAMQPHSNAVPAMTLGPWGIHFDRTNTWWEPARAWMDYLNRCQTLLQEGLFVADLAYFTGDNVVGYTKVHRNELNPVPPEGYDYDLMNTETLLNRAWIEQGRLRLPDGMSYRILVLQEQSYITLGLLRKLREMVEQGLVIVGARPHQTVGFQSYSIAEEKEFEQLCNELWGKNMATMIDRNIGKGRVFWEISLNLNQVFRQIQLKPD
;
A
#
# COMPACT_ATOMS: atom_id res chain seq x y z
N LYS A 1 -10.51 18.14 20.79
CA LYS A 1 -11.72 18.97 20.47
C LYS A 1 -12.82 18.13 19.79
N MET A 2 -12.57 17.45 18.66
CA MET A 2 -13.59 16.60 18.01
C MET A 2 -14.08 15.50 18.94
N MET A 3 -13.18 14.75 19.55
CA MET A 3 -13.52 13.67 20.49
C MET A 3 -14.25 14.16 21.73
N ASP A 4 -13.94 15.35 22.25
CA ASP A 4 -14.63 15.93 23.40
C ASP A 4 -16.13 16.18 23.13
N LEU A 5 -16.48 16.42 21.86
CA LEU A 5 -17.85 16.61 21.44
C LEU A 5 -18.54 15.30 21.05
N LEU A 6 -17.84 14.43 20.36
CA LEU A 6 -18.38 13.21 19.76
C LEU A 6 -18.49 12.06 20.77
N TYR A 7 -17.45 11.86 21.58
CA TYR A 7 -17.35 10.71 22.47
C TYR A 7 -18.49 10.62 23.50
N PRO A 8 -18.94 11.70 24.16
CA PRO A 8 -20.10 11.63 25.06
C PRO A 8 -21.36 11.05 24.42
N LEU A 9 -21.55 11.26 23.10
CA LEU A 9 -22.71 10.78 22.37
C LEU A 9 -22.61 9.30 22.00
N ILE A 10 -21.41 8.81 21.72
CA ILE A 10 -21.18 7.42 21.27
C ILE A 10 -20.78 6.49 22.42
N LYS A 11 -20.26 7.02 23.54
CA LYS A 11 -19.79 6.25 24.69
C LYS A 11 -20.74 5.13 25.15
N PRO A 12 -22.07 5.33 25.21
CA PRO A 12 -22.99 4.28 25.62
C PRO A 12 -22.96 3.05 24.71
N TYR A 13 -22.49 3.19 23.47
CA TYR A 13 -22.52 2.16 22.44
C TYR A 13 -21.18 1.46 22.21
N VAL A 14 -20.06 2.06 22.65
CA VAL A 14 -18.69 1.57 22.37
C VAL A 14 -18.48 0.11 22.78
N HIS A 15 -19.18 -0.39 23.80
CA HIS A 15 -19.10 -1.79 24.23
C HIS A 15 -20.20 -2.68 23.65
N GLN A 16 -21.13 -2.12 22.88
CA GLN A 16 -22.27 -2.84 22.30
C GLN A 16 -22.07 -3.12 20.81
N ILE A 17 -21.41 -2.19 20.11
CA ILE A 17 -21.09 -2.27 18.69
C ILE A 17 -19.65 -1.79 18.44
N GLN A 18 -19.03 -2.28 17.37
CA GLN A 18 -17.75 -1.74 16.92
C GLN A 18 -17.99 -0.39 16.24
N ILE A 19 -17.33 0.65 16.72
CA ILE A 19 -17.37 2.00 16.16
C ILE A 19 -15.98 2.32 15.62
N GLY A 20 -15.90 2.75 14.37
CA GLY A 20 -14.66 3.17 13.72
C GLY A 20 -14.68 4.65 13.37
N LEU A 21 -13.50 5.23 13.32
CA LEU A 21 -13.24 6.53 12.71
C LEU A 21 -12.30 6.34 11.53
N GLU A 22 -12.46 7.15 10.52
CA GLU A 22 -11.69 7.07 9.27
C GLU A 22 -10.95 8.36 8.99
N ILE A 23 -9.75 8.23 8.46
CA ILE A 23 -9.04 9.26 7.71
C ILE A 23 -9.18 8.88 6.24
N ASP A 24 -9.91 9.69 5.51
CA ASP A 24 -10.09 9.61 4.07
C ASP A 24 -8.76 9.83 3.31
N SER A 25 -8.77 9.76 2.00
CA SER A 25 -7.59 9.93 1.16
C SER A 25 -6.88 11.28 1.41
N TRP A 26 -5.56 11.29 1.16
CA TRP A 26 -4.75 12.49 1.39
C TRP A 26 -4.90 13.48 0.24
N GLU A 27 -5.73 14.52 0.39
CA GLU A 27 -6.06 15.45 -0.69
C GLU A 27 -5.47 16.87 -0.51
N VAL A 28 -4.59 17.03 0.48
CA VAL A 28 -4.01 18.34 0.82
C VAL A 28 -2.63 18.60 0.20
N GLY A 29 -2.16 17.70 -0.65
CA GLY A 29 -0.87 17.81 -1.35
C GLY A 29 0.34 17.63 -0.44
N MET A 30 1.50 18.12 -0.92
CA MET A 30 2.77 17.92 -0.22
C MET A 30 2.87 18.83 1.02
N GLN A 31 3.17 18.21 2.16
CA GLN A 31 3.53 18.89 3.42
C GLN A 31 5.03 18.65 3.65
N ASN A 32 5.83 19.69 3.68
CA ASN A 32 7.29 19.55 3.69
C ASN A 32 7.99 20.21 4.88
N TRP A 33 7.24 20.89 5.74
CA TRP A 33 7.80 21.58 6.91
C TRP A 33 6.81 21.71 8.05
N THR A 34 7.34 21.64 9.28
CA THR A 34 6.60 21.92 10.51
C THR A 34 7.53 22.49 11.57
N SER A 35 6.99 23.06 12.64
CA SER A 35 7.79 23.50 13.79
C SER A 35 8.53 22.32 14.40
N GLY A 36 9.83 22.49 14.69
CA GLY A 36 10.69 21.44 15.26
C GLY A 36 11.20 20.42 14.25
N PHE A 37 10.92 20.58 12.95
CA PHE A 37 11.38 19.63 11.91
C PHE A 37 12.92 19.59 11.80
N GLU A 38 13.60 20.70 12.02
CA GLU A 38 15.08 20.76 12.01
C GLU A 38 15.70 19.88 13.10
N ASP A 39 15.17 19.97 14.31
CA ASP A 39 15.64 19.18 15.46
C ASP A 39 15.41 17.69 15.24
N GLU A 40 14.21 17.34 14.79
CA GLU A 40 13.82 15.97 14.45
C GLU A 40 14.69 15.38 13.34
N PHE A 41 14.97 16.17 12.30
CA PHE A 41 15.86 15.74 11.22
C PHE A 41 17.29 15.50 11.73
N CYS A 42 17.83 16.44 12.50
CA CYS A 42 19.17 16.32 13.06
C CYS A 42 19.28 15.11 14.01
N GLU A 43 18.28 14.86 14.83
CA GLU A 43 18.24 13.70 15.74
C GLU A 43 18.29 12.37 14.97
N ARG A 44 17.51 12.27 13.89
CA ARG A 44 17.42 11.03 13.08
C ARG A 44 18.62 10.80 12.18
N THR A 45 19.23 11.87 11.65
CA THR A 45 20.28 11.75 10.64
C THR A 45 21.69 12.04 11.16
N GLY A 46 21.81 12.77 12.28
CA GLY A 46 23.09 13.18 12.84
C GLY A 46 23.76 14.34 12.12
N TYR A 47 23.06 15.05 11.21
CA TYR A 47 23.62 16.21 10.52
C TYR A 47 22.60 17.34 10.34
N ASP A 48 23.10 18.57 10.14
CA ASP A 48 22.30 19.77 9.94
C ASP A 48 21.75 19.84 8.51
N LEU A 49 20.42 19.96 8.38
CA LEU A 49 19.75 20.03 7.08
C LEU A 49 19.85 21.42 6.41
N ILE A 50 20.08 22.49 7.17
CA ILE A 50 19.96 23.88 6.67
C ILE A 50 20.86 24.12 5.46
N ARG A 51 22.11 23.64 5.52
CA ARG A 51 23.08 23.79 4.42
C ARG A 51 22.66 23.07 3.13
N TYR A 52 21.74 22.10 3.20
CA TYR A 52 21.26 21.31 2.06
C TYR A 52 19.90 21.76 1.53
N LEU A 53 19.20 22.67 2.20
CA LEU A 53 17.88 23.15 1.78
C LEU A 53 17.82 23.65 0.31
N PRO A 54 18.88 24.25 -0.28
CA PRO A 54 18.83 24.60 -1.69
C PRO A 54 18.56 23.41 -2.62
N ALA A 55 18.86 22.17 -2.20
CA ALA A 55 18.54 20.97 -2.97
C ALA A 55 17.04 20.79 -3.20
N MET A 56 16.20 21.21 -2.24
CA MET A 56 14.73 21.15 -2.37
C MET A 56 14.19 22.07 -3.49
N THR A 57 14.98 23.01 -3.95
CA THR A 57 14.66 23.90 -5.08
C THR A 57 15.31 23.44 -6.40
N GLY A 58 15.83 22.22 -6.45
CA GLY A 58 16.47 21.64 -7.62
C GLY A 58 17.94 22.04 -7.83
N LYS A 59 18.58 22.66 -6.83
CA LYS A 59 20.01 23.00 -6.89
C LYS A 59 20.87 21.85 -6.41
N ILE A 60 22.00 21.66 -7.07
CA ILE A 60 23.02 20.69 -6.63
C ILE A 60 23.82 21.31 -5.49
N VAL A 61 23.87 20.60 -4.35
CA VAL A 61 24.67 20.98 -3.17
C VAL A 61 25.81 19.98 -3.00
N GLY A 62 27.05 20.46 -3.09
CA GLY A 62 28.24 19.62 -3.06
C GLY A 62 28.41 18.80 -4.35
N SER A 63 27.72 17.68 -4.46
CA SER A 63 27.68 16.84 -5.66
C SER A 63 26.23 16.38 -5.93
N LYS A 64 26.00 15.79 -7.13
CA LYS A 64 24.70 15.17 -7.44
C LYS A 64 24.37 14.07 -6.43
N GLU A 65 25.33 13.23 -6.11
CA GLU A 65 25.18 12.13 -5.16
C GLU A 65 24.81 12.63 -3.75
N ILE A 66 25.52 13.62 -3.23
CA ILE A 66 25.21 14.24 -1.93
C ILE A 66 23.79 14.82 -1.93
N THR A 67 23.42 15.49 -3.02
CA THR A 67 22.09 16.09 -3.17
C THR A 67 21.00 15.00 -3.15
N GLU A 68 21.17 13.90 -3.88
CA GLU A 68 20.22 12.80 -3.94
C GLU A 68 20.07 12.10 -2.59
N ARG A 69 21.17 11.87 -1.85
CA ARG A 69 21.16 11.28 -0.50
C ARG A 69 20.40 12.16 0.49
N PHE A 70 20.65 13.48 0.48
CA PHE A 70 19.89 14.42 1.29
C PHE A 70 18.39 14.42 0.95
N LEU A 71 18.06 14.45 -0.34
CA LEU A 71 16.65 14.43 -0.79
C LEU A 71 15.94 13.12 -0.42
N TRP A 72 16.68 12.03 -0.32
CA TRP A 72 16.13 10.79 0.19
C TRP A 72 15.89 10.86 1.70
N ASP A 73 16.85 11.31 2.48
CA ASP A 73 16.73 11.44 3.94
C ASP A 73 15.55 12.33 4.34
N ILE A 74 15.43 13.51 3.72
CA ILE A 74 14.32 14.43 4.05
C ILE A 74 12.94 13.84 3.72
N ARG A 75 12.82 13.16 2.58
CA ARG A 75 11.58 12.50 2.18
C ARG A 75 11.24 11.33 3.11
N ARG A 76 12.24 10.54 3.49
CA ARG A 76 12.04 9.43 4.43
C ARG A 76 11.54 9.92 5.78
N ILE A 77 12.17 10.95 6.32
CA ILE A 77 11.76 11.54 7.60
C ILE A 77 10.36 12.13 7.53
N GLN A 78 10.02 12.85 6.45
CA GLN A 78 8.66 13.36 6.26
C GLN A 78 7.63 12.24 6.25
N ALA A 79 7.90 11.15 5.54
CA ALA A 79 6.99 10.00 5.48
C ALA A 79 6.88 9.30 6.83
N ASP A 80 7.99 9.10 7.55
CA ASP A 80 7.98 8.50 8.89
C ASP A 80 7.18 9.33 9.88
N LEU A 81 7.39 10.65 9.89
CA LEU A 81 6.64 11.55 10.77
C LEU A 81 5.15 11.57 10.46
N LEU A 82 4.78 11.54 9.19
CA LEU A 82 3.37 11.44 8.78
C LEU A 82 2.78 10.11 9.23
N ALA A 83 3.48 9.01 9.00
CA ALA A 83 3.02 7.69 9.42
C ALA A 83 2.83 7.61 10.94
N ASP A 84 3.82 8.02 11.71
CA ASP A 84 3.83 7.82 13.15
C ASP A 84 3.00 8.90 13.89
N ASN A 85 3.19 10.20 13.56
CA ASN A 85 2.60 11.30 14.31
C ASN A 85 1.21 11.73 13.81
N TYR A 86 0.77 11.25 12.63
CA TYR A 86 -0.59 11.49 12.15
C TYR A 86 -1.43 10.21 12.18
N TYR A 87 -1.08 9.20 11.39
CA TYR A 87 -1.87 7.95 11.34
C TYR A 87 -1.69 7.11 12.60
N GLY A 88 -0.46 6.97 13.12
CA GLY A 88 -0.18 6.24 14.35
C GLY A 88 -0.79 6.90 15.58
N GLU A 89 -0.69 8.23 15.69
CA GLU A 89 -1.33 8.97 16.77
C GLU A 89 -2.87 8.91 16.68
N PHE A 90 -3.43 8.97 15.48
CA PHE A 90 -4.87 8.77 15.26
C PHE A 90 -5.32 7.40 15.75
N ARG A 91 -4.59 6.34 15.45
CA ARG A 91 -4.87 5.00 15.97
C ARG A 91 -4.79 4.95 17.50
N SER A 92 -3.73 5.52 18.07
CA SER A 92 -3.56 5.60 19.51
C SER A 92 -4.75 6.29 20.19
N LEU A 93 -5.17 7.42 19.61
CA LEU A 93 -6.34 8.15 20.10
C LEU A 93 -7.63 7.33 19.97
N CYS A 94 -7.89 6.69 18.84
CA CYS A 94 -9.03 5.80 18.67
C CYS A 94 -9.06 4.72 19.74
N ASN A 95 -7.94 4.03 19.95
CA ASN A 95 -7.82 2.94 20.92
C ASN A 95 -8.08 3.41 22.37
N GLN A 96 -7.65 4.62 22.74
CA GLN A 96 -7.94 5.21 24.06
C GLN A 96 -9.44 5.34 24.33
N TYR A 97 -10.23 5.51 23.27
CA TYR A 97 -11.69 5.63 23.36
C TYR A 97 -12.44 4.32 23.04
N GLY A 98 -11.73 3.22 22.82
CA GLY A 98 -12.31 1.93 22.45
C GLY A 98 -12.88 1.90 21.03
N LEU A 99 -12.34 2.74 20.15
CA LEU A 99 -12.71 2.86 18.74
C LEU A 99 -11.68 2.16 17.85
N VAL A 100 -12.07 1.85 16.62
CA VAL A 100 -11.20 1.30 15.58
C VAL A 100 -10.81 2.39 14.60
N SER A 101 -9.55 2.44 14.20
CA SER A 101 -9.04 3.39 13.21
C SER A 101 -9.02 2.79 11.82
N TYR A 102 -9.52 3.54 10.83
CA TYR A 102 -9.44 3.21 9.41
C TYR A 102 -8.74 4.32 8.66
N CYS A 103 -8.11 4.01 7.52
CA CYS A 103 -7.65 5.03 6.58
C CYS A 103 -7.69 4.56 5.14
N GLU A 104 -7.70 5.52 4.24
CA GLU A 104 -7.39 5.39 2.83
C GLU A 104 -5.94 5.80 2.60
N PRO A 105 -5.00 4.83 2.46
CA PRO A 105 -3.56 5.11 2.52
C PRO A 105 -2.97 5.52 1.17
N TYR A 106 -3.57 6.51 0.50
CA TYR A 106 -3.14 6.91 -0.84
C TYR A 106 -3.34 8.39 -1.14
N ASP A 107 -2.98 8.80 -2.35
CA ASP A 107 -2.94 10.07 -3.00
C ASP A 107 -1.57 10.79 -2.86
N ARG A 108 -1.51 12.07 -3.25
CA ARG A 108 -0.27 12.83 -3.50
C ARG A 108 0.29 13.50 -2.24
N GLY A 109 0.68 12.70 -1.27
CA GLY A 109 1.27 13.17 -0.01
C GLY A 109 2.76 12.84 0.12
N PRO A 110 3.44 13.39 1.13
CA PRO A 110 4.81 13.02 1.48
C PRO A 110 4.82 11.72 2.29
N MET A 111 4.29 10.65 1.72
CA MET A 111 4.03 9.41 2.41
C MET A 111 4.60 8.18 1.69
N GLU A 112 4.76 7.11 2.42
CA GLU A 112 4.92 5.76 1.89
C GLU A 112 3.61 5.01 2.22
N GLU A 113 2.86 4.66 1.18
CA GLU A 113 1.47 4.19 1.28
C GLU A 113 1.33 2.91 2.12
N LEU A 114 2.26 1.93 1.96
CA LEU A 114 2.21 0.70 2.73
C LEU A 114 2.53 0.96 4.20
N GLN A 115 3.39 1.93 4.49
CA GLN A 115 3.75 2.30 5.85
C GLN A 115 2.58 2.95 6.59
N ILE A 116 1.92 3.95 6.00
CA ILE A 116 0.79 4.60 6.67
C ILE A 116 -0.36 3.63 6.92
N GLY A 117 -0.65 2.75 5.96
CA GLY A 117 -1.68 1.71 6.13
C GLY A 117 -1.35 0.69 7.23
N SER A 118 -0.07 0.52 7.59
CA SER A 118 0.34 -0.31 8.72
C SER A 118 0.09 0.36 10.09
N ARG A 119 -0.15 1.66 10.11
CA ARG A 119 -0.34 2.45 11.34
C ARG A 119 -1.78 2.53 11.83
N VAL A 120 -2.74 1.93 11.12
CA VAL A 120 -4.16 1.89 11.47
C VAL A 120 -4.65 0.45 11.68
N ASP A 121 -5.85 0.30 12.25
CA ASP A 121 -6.43 -1.02 12.50
C ASP A 121 -7.05 -1.65 11.25
N GLY A 122 -7.48 -0.84 10.29
CA GLY A 122 -8.02 -1.31 9.01
C GLY A 122 -7.75 -0.33 7.89
N VAL A 123 -7.60 -0.86 6.68
CA VAL A 123 -7.37 -0.07 5.47
C VAL A 123 -8.54 -0.13 4.53
N MET A 124 -8.73 0.95 3.78
CA MET A 124 -9.72 1.05 2.73
C MET A 124 -9.06 1.47 1.41
N GLY A 125 -9.59 0.97 0.32
CA GLY A 125 -9.40 1.51 -1.01
C GLY A 125 -10.65 2.25 -1.45
N GLU A 126 -10.70 2.62 -2.71
CA GLU A 126 -11.91 3.14 -3.35
C GLU A 126 -12.10 2.53 -4.73
N PHE A 127 -13.34 2.45 -5.19
CA PHE A 127 -13.63 2.12 -6.57
C PHE A 127 -14.85 2.86 -7.08
N TRP A 128 -14.77 3.23 -8.34
CA TRP A 128 -15.70 4.13 -8.99
C TRP A 128 -16.57 3.40 -10.01
N ASN A 129 -17.76 3.93 -10.21
CA ASN A 129 -18.76 3.47 -11.18
C ASN A 129 -18.99 4.54 -12.26
N GLY A 130 -19.72 4.17 -13.33
CA GLY A 130 -20.16 5.09 -14.38
C GLY A 130 -19.11 5.46 -15.41
N LEU A 131 -19.15 6.72 -15.87
CA LEU A 131 -18.21 7.23 -16.87
C LEU A 131 -16.76 7.23 -16.41
N SER A 132 -16.51 7.35 -15.12
CA SER A 132 -15.19 7.15 -14.53
C SER A 132 -14.66 5.73 -14.75
N ALA A 133 -15.56 4.75 -14.85
CA ALA A 133 -15.19 3.43 -15.33
C ALA A 133 -14.73 3.46 -16.81
N ILE A 134 -15.13 4.45 -17.59
CA ILE A 134 -14.68 4.69 -18.98
C ILE A 134 -13.38 5.52 -18.99
N PHE A 135 -13.21 6.46 -18.08
CA PHE A 135 -11.91 7.06 -17.75
C PHE A 135 -10.97 6.06 -17.08
N GLN A 136 -11.19 4.81 -17.37
CA GLN A 136 -10.41 3.65 -16.94
C GLN A 136 -8.91 3.74 -17.24
N ASN A 137 -8.44 4.79 -17.85
CA ASN A 137 -7.05 5.19 -17.95
C ASN A 137 -6.57 6.03 -16.74
N ASN A 138 -7.44 6.40 -15.80
CA ASN A 138 -6.98 6.98 -14.54
C ASN A 138 -6.49 5.84 -13.62
N LEU A 139 -5.22 5.50 -13.77
CA LEU A 139 -4.54 4.47 -13.00
C LEU A 139 -4.65 4.70 -11.48
N MET A 140 -4.80 5.95 -11.04
CA MET A 140 -4.93 6.28 -9.62
C MET A 140 -6.16 5.61 -8.98
N MET A 141 -7.32 5.72 -9.61
CA MET A 141 -8.59 5.22 -9.05
C MET A 141 -8.75 3.70 -9.12
N ARG A 142 -7.92 3.01 -9.91
CA ARG A 142 -8.01 1.55 -10.06
C ARG A 142 -7.10 0.77 -9.14
N ARG A 143 -6.06 1.43 -8.66
CA ARG A 143 -5.00 0.75 -7.91
C ARG A 143 -5.33 0.57 -6.43
N THR A 144 -6.25 1.39 -5.90
CA THR A 144 -6.44 1.50 -4.45
C THR A 144 -6.97 0.22 -3.82
N ALA A 145 -7.82 -0.54 -4.54
CA ALA A 145 -8.32 -1.83 -4.06
C ALA A 145 -7.17 -2.84 -3.83
N LYS A 146 -6.29 -3.03 -4.83
CA LYS A 146 -5.14 -3.95 -4.69
C LYS A 146 -4.08 -3.41 -3.74
N LEU A 147 -3.90 -2.10 -3.64
CA LEU A 147 -3.05 -1.47 -2.65
C LEU A 147 -3.54 -1.78 -1.23
N ALA A 148 -4.81 -1.51 -0.94
CA ALA A 148 -5.42 -1.76 0.36
C ALA A 148 -5.36 -3.26 0.73
N SER A 149 -5.68 -4.16 -0.20
CA SER A 149 -5.60 -5.59 0.06
C SER A 149 -4.17 -6.05 0.35
N SER A 150 -3.18 -5.60 -0.40
CA SER A 150 -1.77 -5.92 -0.13
C SER A 150 -1.33 -5.41 1.25
N ILE A 151 -1.70 -4.17 1.62
CA ILE A 151 -1.40 -3.62 2.95
C ILE A 151 -2.05 -4.49 4.04
N ALA A 152 -3.33 -4.84 3.89
CA ALA A 152 -4.04 -5.66 4.85
C ALA A 152 -3.36 -7.04 5.02
N HIS A 153 -3.03 -7.70 3.92
CA HIS A 153 -2.41 -9.03 3.94
C HIS A 153 -1.05 -9.01 4.65
N ILE A 154 -0.17 -8.05 4.34
CA ILE A 154 1.16 -7.98 4.96
C ILE A 154 1.13 -7.52 6.42
N ASN A 155 0.01 -6.97 6.90
CA ASN A 155 -0.18 -6.52 8.28
C ASN A 155 -1.14 -7.40 9.09
N GLY A 156 -1.66 -8.49 8.53
CA GLY A 156 -2.54 -9.43 9.21
C GLY A 156 -3.96 -8.90 9.45
N GLN A 157 -4.36 -7.89 8.69
CA GLN A 157 -5.71 -7.37 8.72
C GLN A 157 -6.63 -8.25 7.86
N LYS A 158 -7.71 -8.77 8.43
CA LYS A 158 -8.64 -9.65 7.73
C LYS A 158 -9.67 -8.90 6.88
N VAL A 159 -9.99 -7.67 7.29
CA VAL A 159 -11.00 -6.86 6.64
C VAL A 159 -10.32 -5.81 5.79
N VAL A 160 -10.66 -5.84 4.50
CA VAL A 160 -10.21 -4.86 3.51
C VAL A 160 -11.42 -4.07 3.05
N GLY A 161 -11.50 -2.83 3.50
CA GLY A 161 -12.59 -1.93 3.15
C GLY A 161 -12.43 -1.30 1.77
N ALA A 162 -13.52 -0.71 1.27
CA ALA A 162 -13.43 0.25 0.18
C ALA A 162 -14.57 1.26 0.26
N GLU A 163 -14.29 2.52 -0.01
CA GLU A 163 -15.28 3.46 -0.49
C GLU A 163 -15.84 2.91 -1.81
N ALA A 164 -17.11 2.55 -1.79
CA ALA A 164 -17.66 1.69 -2.83
C ALA A 164 -18.66 2.43 -3.71
N TYR A 165 -18.50 2.25 -5.02
CA TYR A 165 -19.43 2.75 -6.04
C TYR A 165 -19.48 4.28 -6.16
N THR A 166 -18.41 4.97 -5.80
CA THR A 166 -18.31 6.41 -6.05
C THR A 166 -18.54 6.70 -7.53
N SER A 167 -19.33 7.72 -7.81
CA SER A 167 -19.68 8.11 -9.18
C SER A 167 -19.38 9.57 -9.40
N GLU A 168 -18.98 9.92 -10.61
CA GLU A 168 -18.92 11.30 -11.05
C GLU A 168 -20.32 11.91 -11.23
N PRO A 169 -20.44 13.26 -11.15
CA PRO A 169 -21.73 13.94 -11.28
C PRO A 169 -22.51 13.59 -12.53
N GLU A 170 -21.82 13.30 -13.62
CA GLU A 170 -22.41 12.94 -14.92
C GLU A 170 -23.03 11.55 -14.93
N SER A 171 -22.48 10.64 -14.14
CA SER A 171 -22.87 9.23 -14.08
C SER A 171 -23.83 8.93 -12.94
N GLY A 172 -23.78 9.73 -11.85
CA GLY A 172 -24.65 9.60 -10.71
C GLY A 172 -26.10 10.01 -11.05
N ARG A 173 -26.68 10.92 -10.29
CA ARG A 173 -28.02 11.51 -10.57
C ARG A 173 -29.14 10.48 -10.62
N TRP A 174 -29.15 9.49 -9.71
CA TRP A 174 -30.16 8.42 -9.65
C TRP A 174 -30.22 7.50 -10.87
N GLN A 175 -29.11 7.39 -11.65
CA GLN A 175 -29.06 6.54 -12.84
C GLN A 175 -28.50 5.15 -12.54
N GLU A 176 -27.74 5.00 -11.47
CA GLU A 176 -27.16 3.72 -11.08
C GLU A 176 -28.20 2.80 -10.42
N TYR A 177 -28.05 1.53 -10.70
CA TYR A 177 -28.89 0.47 -10.15
C TYR A 177 -28.09 -0.82 -9.98
N PRO A 178 -28.52 -1.78 -9.15
CA PRO A 178 -27.73 -2.94 -8.75
C PRO A 178 -27.09 -3.73 -9.89
N PHE A 179 -27.78 -3.91 -11.02
CA PHE A 179 -27.21 -4.64 -12.15
C PHE A 179 -26.02 -3.89 -12.79
N ALA A 180 -26.09 -2.58 -12.90
CA ALA A 180 -24.98 -1.76 -13.40
C ALA A 180 -23.79 -1.74 -12.44
N LEU A 181 -24.05 -1.74 -11.13
CA LEU A 181 -23.03 -1.72 -10.07
C LEU A 181 -22.33 -3.07 -9.89
N LYS A 182 -23.01 -4.18 -10.21
CA LYS A 182 -22.54 -5.54 -9.88
C LYS A 182 -21.16 -5.87 -10.44
N ALA A 183 -20.91 -5.60 -11.71
CA ALA A 183 -19.65 -5.98 -12.35
C ALA A 183 -18.44 -5.23 -11.76
N VAL A 184 -18.62 -3.98 -11.37
CA VAL A 184 -17.57 -3.16 -10.74
C VAL A 184 -17.30 -3.67 -9.32
N GLY A 185 -18.34 -3.99 -8.55
CA GLY A 185 -18.21 -4.57 -7.23
C GLY A 185 -17.56 -5.97 -7.25
N ASP A 186 -17.97 -6.83 -8.21
CA ASP A 186 -17.35 -8.15 -8.38
C ASP A 186 -15.85 -8.03 -8.69
N LYS A 187 -15.48 -7.06 -9.51
CA LYS A 187 -14.06 -6.78 -9.79
C LYS A 187 -13.32 -6.38 -8.51
N ALA A 188 -13.90 -5.50 -7.70
CA ALA A 188 -13.29 -5.10 -6.42
C ALA A 188 -13.09 -6.30 -5.49
N PHE A 189 -14.04 -7.24 -5.45
CA PHE A 189 -13.87 -8.51 -4.73
C PHE A 189 -12.67 -9.32 -5.25
N THR A 190 -12.46 -9.38 -6.57
CA THR A 190 -11.30 -10.10 -7.12
C THR A 190 -9.96 -9.42 -6.84
N GLU A 191 -9.97 -8.15 -6.48
CA GLU A 191 -8.78 -7.38 -6.08
C GLU A 191 -8.54 -7.42 -4.55
N GLY A 192 -9.38 -8.15 -3.80
CA GLY A 192 -9.22 -8.43 -2.38
C GLY A 192 -10.10 -7.59 -1.45
N ILE A 193 -10.93 -6.69 -1.97
CA ILE A 193 -11.93 -5.99 -1.15
C ILE A 193 -12.92 -7.00 -0.60
N ASN A 194 -13.23 -6.90 0.70
CA ASN A 194 -14.19 -7.79 1.35
C ASN A 194 -15.12 -7.06 2.33
N ARG A 195 -15.10 -5.71 2.32
CA ARG A 195 -16.07 -4.85 2.99
C ARG A 195 -16.34 -3.61 2.15
N MET A 196 -17.58 -3.45 1.69
CA MET A 196 -18.01 -2.28 0.93
C MET A 196 -18.66 -1.26 1.85
N VAL A 197 -18.15 -0.03 1.83
CA VAL A 197 -18.72 1.15 2.45
C VAL A 197 -19.30 2.00 1.33
N VAL A 198 -20.62 1.90 1.15
CA VAL A 198 -21.25 2.49 -0.04
C VAL A 198 -21.18 4.02 -0.02
N HIS A 199 -20.59 4.60 -1.01
CA HIS A 199 -20.57 6.04 -1.21
C HIS A 199 -21.65 6.44 -2.23
N ARG A 200 -22.85 6.92 -1.78
CA ARG A 200 -23.07 7.34 -0.41
C ARG A 200 -24.52 7.29 0.03
N TYR A 201 -24.74 7.28 1.32
CA TYR A 201 -26.02 7.58 1.93
C TYR A 201 -26.03 9.03 2.40
N ALA A 202 -26.98 9.83 1.91
CA ALA A 202 -27.22 11.20 2.40
C ALA A 202 -28.44 11.24 3.30
N MET A 203 -28.32 11.93 4.45
CA MET A 203 -29.45 12.15 5.33
C MET A 203 -30.58 12.89 4.60
N GLN A 204 -31.81 12.39 4.71
CA GLN A 204 -33.00 12.91 4.05
C GLN A 204 -33.98 13.53 5.07
N PRO A 205 -33.69 14.73 5.64
CA PRO A 205 -34.53 15.33 6.67
C PRO A 205 -35.84 15.96 6.12
N HIS A 206 -35.87 16.22 4.81
CA HIS A 206 -37.02 16.84 4.15
C HIS A 206 -37.76 15.82 3.29
N SER A 207 -38.96 15.44 3.74
CA SER A 207 -39.83 14.49 3.04
C SER A 207 -40.30 14.94 1.66
N ASN A 208 -40.36 16.27 1.43
CA ASN A 208 -40.87 16.88 0.20
C ASN A 208 -39.77 17.24 -0.82
N ALA A 209 -38.49 16.94 -0.52
CA ALA A 209 -37.43 17.15 -1.47
C ALA A 209 -37.49 16.09 -2.59
N VAL A 210 -37.63 16.57 -3.84
CA VAL A 210 -37.71 15.69 -5.04
C VAL A 210 -36.70 16.19 -6.07
N PRO A 211 -35.82 15.34 -6.53
CA PRO A 211 -35.67 13.89 -6.25
C PRO A 211 -35.22 13.60 -4.82
N ALA A 212 -34.30 14.33 -4.22
CA ALA A 212 -33.82 14.21 -2.85
C ALA A 212 -32.70 15.20 -2.54
N MET A 213 -32.31 15.28 -1.27
CA MET A 213 -31.07 15.96 -0.86
C MET A 213 -29.85 15.11 -1.22
N THR A 214 -28.78 15.78 -1.59
CA THR A 214 -27.49 15.17 -1.90
C THR A 214 -26.40 15.67 -0.94
N LEU A 215 -25.36 14.88 -0.75
CA LEU A 215 -24.13 15.28 -0.08
C LEU A 215 -23.07 15.59 -1.15
N GLY A 216 -23.14 16.77 -1.77
CA GLY A 216 -22.34 17.12 -2.93
C GLY A 216 -22.77 16.37 -4.21
N PRO A 217 -22.02 16.49 -5.31
CA PRO A 217 -22.37 15.91 -6.60
C PRO A 217 -21.89 14.47 -6.79
N TRP A 218 -20.94 14.00 -5.98
CA TRP A 218 -20.25 12.70 -6.13
C TRP A 218 -21.02 11.55 -5.50
N GLY A 219 -20.81 10.35 -6.01
CA GLY A 219 -21.33 9.11 -5.45
C GLY A 219 -22.73 8.73 -5.92
N ILE A 220 -23.13 7.51 -5.63
CA ILE A 220 -24.48 7.01 -5.91
C ILE A 220 -25.47 7.50 -4.85
N HIS A 221 -26.76 7.43 -5.16
CA HIS A 221 -27.83 7.79 -4.21
C HIS A 221 -28.40 6.53 -3.57
N PHE A 222 -27.74 6.06 -2.49
CA PHE A 222 -28.12 4.84 -1.80
C PHE A 222 -29.08 5.16 -0.63
N ASP A 223 -30.33 5.51 -0.96
CA ASP A 223 -31.35 5.82 0.02
C ASP A 223 -32.78 5.58 -0.52
N ARG A 224 -33.78 5.80 0.36
CA ARG A 224 -35.19 5.56 0.07
C ARG A 224 -35.78 6.37 -1.10
N THR A 225 -35.09 7.35 -1.60
CA THR A 225 -35.55 8.17 -2.72
C THR A 225 -35.23 7.53 -4.07
N ASN A 226 -34.42 6.47 -4.05
CA ASN A 226 -34.13 5.70 -5.26
C ASN A 226 -35.22 4.67 -5.54
N THR A 227 -35.59 4.53 -6.81
CA THR A 227 -36.70 3.65 -7.23
C THR A 227 -36.46 2.16 -6.95
N TRP A 228 -35.20 1.75 -6.84
CA TRP A 228 -34.80 0.37 -6.55
C TRP A 228 -34.51 0.11 -5.06
N TRP A 229 -34.76 1.08 -4.16
CA TRP A 229 -34.45 0.96 -2.73
C TRP A 229 -35.14 -0.27 -2.09
N GLU A 230 -36.45 -0.42 -2.28
CA GLU A 230 -37.18 -1.55 -1.69
C GLU A 230 -36.69 -2.92 -2.21
N PRO A 231 -36.49 -3.13 -3.53
CA PRO A 231 -35.91 -4.39 -4.03
C PRO A 231 -34.40 -4.53 -3.80
N ALA A 232 -33.70 -3.52 -3.31
CA ALA A 232 -32.26 -3.56 -3.06
C ALA A 232 -31.83 -4.71 -2.12
N ARG A 233 -32.74 -5.25 -1.31
CA ARG A 233 -32.46 -6.34 -0.38
C ARG A 233 -31.76 -7.52 -1.05
N ALA A 234 -32.20 -7.93 -2.22
CA ALA A 234 -31.61 -9.05 -2.94
C ALA A 234 -30.14 -8.80 -3.31
N TRP A 235 -29.80 -7.56 -3.68
CA TRP A 235 -28.41 -7.14 -3.95
C TRP A 235 -27.59 -7.08 -2.66
N MET A 236 -28.14 -6.50 -1.59
CA MET A 236 -27.47 -6.45 -0.29
C MET A 236 -27.20 -7.86 0.27
N ASP A 237 -28.13 -8.78 0.13
CA ASP A 237 -27.94 -10.18 0.51
C ASP A 237 -26.84 -10.87 -0.32
N TYR A 238 -26.72 -10.52 -1.60
CA TYR A 238 -25.60 -10.97 -2.44
C TYR A 238 -24.26 -10.42 -1.94
N LEU A 239 -24.14 -9.10 -1.73
CA LEU A 239 -22.93 -8.48 -1.22
C LEU A 239 -22.53 -9.05 0.15
N ASN A 240 -23.48 -9.20 1.05
CA ASN A 240 -23.24 -9.76 2.40
C ASN A 240 -22.68 -11.19 2.33
N ARG A 241 -23.25 -12.06 1.48
CA ARG A 241 -22.73 -13.42 1.30
C ARG A 241 -21.30 -13.42 0.74
N CYS A 242 -21.02 -12.60 -0.28
CA CYS A 242 -19.67 -12.49 -0.83
C CYS A 242 -18.68 -11.99 0.24
N GLN A 243 -19.01 -10.92 0.94
CA GLN A 243 -18.15 -10.35 1.97
C GLN A 243 -17.88 -11.34 3.12
N THR A 244 -18.91 -12.05 3.57
CA THR A 244 -18.75 -13.06 4.63
C THR A 244 -17.77 -14.16 4.22
N LEU A 245 -17.92 -14.70 3.00
CA LEU A 245 -17.04 -15.76 2.50
C LEU A 245 -15.60 -15.24 2.26
N LEU A 246 -15.44 -14.03 1.73
CA LEU A 246 -14.15 -13.45 1.43
C LEU A 246 -13.36 -12.98 2.68
N GLN A 247 -14.01 -12.88 3.84
CA GLN A 247 -13.37 -12.63 5.13
C GLN A 247 -12.87 -13.89 5.82
N GLU A 248 -13.16 -15.06 5.26
CA GLU A 248 -12.71 -16.35 5.79
C GLU A 248 -11.38 -16.76 5.16
N GLY A 249 -10.50 -17.34 5.99
CA GLY A 249 -9.20 -17.84 5.55
C GLY A 249 -8.15 -16.75 5.35
N LEU A 250 -7.14 -17.09 4.55
CA LEU A 250 -6.04 -16.22 4.16
C LEU A 250 -5.98 -16.12 2.63
N PHE A 251 -5.59 -14.95 2.15
CA PHE A 251 -5.32 -14.77 0.73
C PHE A 251 -4.16 -15.65 0.27
N VAL A 252 -4.24 -16.20 -0.93
CA VAL A 252 -3.19 -17.05 -1.51
C VAL A 252 -2.44 -16.27 -2.56
N ALA A 253 -1.14 -16.10 -2.35
CA ALA A 253 -0.23 -15.49 -3.31
C ALA A 253 1.15 -16.17 -3.27
N ASP A 254 1.75 -16.38 -4.42
CA ASP A 254 3.12 -16.92 -4.51
C ASP A 254 4.19 -15.83 -4.56
N LEU A 255 3.84 -14.63 -4.96
CA LEU A 255 4.76 -13.54 -5.25
C LEU A 255 4.62 -12.40 -4.23
N ALA A 256 5.74 -11.92 -3.71
CA ALA A 256 5.84 -10.64 -3.03
C ALA A 256 6.63 -9.67 -3.91
N TYR A 257 6.04 -8.54 -4.27
CA TYR A 257 6.71 -7.49 -5.04
C TYR A 257 7.23 -6.40 -4.12
N PHE A 258 8.52 -6.25 -4.07
CA PHE A 258 9.15 -5.18 -3.31
C PHE A 258 8.87 -3.82 -3.97
N THR A 259 8.33 -2.88 -3.21
CA THR A 259 7.95 -1.55 -3.70
C THR A 259 9.13 -0.59 -3.89
N GLY A 260 10.30 -0.94 -3.36
CA GLY A 260 11.51 -0.14 -3.39
C GLY A 260 11.74 0.67 -2.12
N ASP A 261 12.96 1.20 -2.01
CA ASP A 261 13.36 2.11 -0.93
C ASP A 261 13.13 3.59 -1.30
N ASN A 262 12.45 3.85 -2.41
CA ASN A 262 12.06 5.22 -2.75
C ASN A 262 10.89 5.67 -1.88
N VAL A 263 11.11 6.72 -1.12
CA VAL A 263 10.06 7.36 -0.33
C VAL A 263 9.42 8.44 -1.17
N VAL A 264 8.10 8.51 -1.12
CA VAL A 264 7.26 9.42 -1.90
C VAL A 264 7.23 9.08 -3.38
N GLY A 265 6.16 8.51 -3.79
CA GLY A 265 5.92 8.19 -5.17
C GLY A 265 4.67 7.35 -5.35
N TYR A 266 4.28 7.24 -6.57
CA TYR A 266 3.23 6.35 -7.00
C TYR A 266 3.70 4.89 -6.87
N THR A 267 3.08 4.14 -5.97
CA THR A 267 3.34 2.70 -5.88
C THR A 267 2.72 1.99 -7.08
N LYS A 268 3.52 1.30 -7.87
CA LYS A 268 3.05 0.45 -8.96
C LYS A 268 2.28 -0.73 -8.38
N VAL A 269 1.03 -0.86 -8.74
CA VAL A 269 0.11 -1.82 -8.13
C VAL A 269 -0.46 -2.78 -9.17
N HIS A 270 -0.81 -2.27 -10.37
CA HIS A 270 -1.43 -3.10 -11.37
C HIS A 270 -0.47 -4.12 -11.97
N ARG A 271 -0.97 -5.32 -12.23
CA ARG A 271 -0.22 -6.42 -12.83
C ARG A 271 0.65 -5.98 -14.01
N ASN A 272 0.11 -5.16 -14.89
CA ASN A 272 0.82 -4.69 -16.10
C ASN A 272 1.88 -3.61 -15.84
N GLU A 273 1.92 -3.02 -14.65
CA GLU A 273 2.93 -2.06 -14.23
C GLU A 273 4.12 -2.71 -13.53
N LEU A 274 3.94 -3.95 -13.08
CA LEU A 274 4.98 -4.70 -12.37
C LEU A 274 6.00 -5.27 -13.36
N ASN A 275 7.25 -5.28 -12.95
CA ASN A 275 8.35 -5.82 -13.77
C ASN A 275 9.23 -6.77 -12.93
N PRO A 276 9.33 -8.04 -13.33
CA PRO A 276 8.59 -8.72 -14.39
C PRO A 276 7.09 -8.89 -14.08
N VAL A 277 6.26 -8.95 -15.13
CA VAL A 277 4.80 -9.09 -15.00
C VAL A 277 4.44 -10.43 -14.35
N PRO A 278 3.56 -10.48 -13.32
CA PRO A 278 3.07 -11.74 -12.76
C PRO A 278 2.35 -12.58 -13.83
N PRO A 279 2.70 -13.86 -14.05
CA PRO A 279 2.00 -14.71 -15.00
C PRO A 279 0.55 -14.99 -14.57
N GLU A 280 -0.30 -15.37 -15.53
CA GLU A 280 -1.65 -15.86 -15.24
C GLU A 280 -1.61 -17.09 -14.34
N GLY A 281 -2.58 -17.21 -13.44
CA GLY A 281 -2.65 -18.29 -12.45
C GLY A 281 -1.83 -18.06 -11.18
N TYR A 282 -1.12 -16.94 -11.08
CA TYR A 282 -0.35 -16.56 -9.89
C TYR A 282 -0.78 -15.17 -9.41
N ASP A 283 -0.95 -15.02 -8.10
CA ASP A 283 -1.26 -13.73 -7.50
C ASP A 283 -0.08 -13.21 -6.66
N TYR A 284 -0.20 -11.98 -6.22
CA TYR A 284 0.87 -11.24 -5.57
C TYR A 284 0.35 -10.27 -4.52
N ASP A 285 1.26 -9.91 -3.61
CA ASP A 285 1.14 -8.74 -2.76
C ASP A 285 2.34 -7.82 -2.93
N LEU A 286 2.14 -6.56 -2.56
CA LEU A 286 3.19 -5.55 -2.47
C LEU A 286 3.84 -5.62 -1.08
N MET A 287 5.14 -5.34 -1.00
CA MET A 287 5.87 -5.42 0.26
C MET A 287 6.92 -4.32 0.33
N ASN A 288 6.96 -3.60 1.44
CA ASN A 288 7.91 -2.53 1.68
C ASN A 288 9.10 -2.98 2.54
N THR A 289 10.09 -2.10 2.66
CA THR A 289 11.30 -2.31 3.47
C THR A 289 10.97 -2.62 4.93
N GLU A 290 10.04 -1.87 5.53
CA GLU A 290 9.67 -2.05 6.93
C GLU A 290 9.12 -3.45 7.21
N THR A 291 8.25 -3.95 6.34
CA THR A 291 7.72 -5.32 6.45
C THR A 291 8.82 -6.37 6.32
N LEU A 292 9.71 -6.23 5.34
CA LEU A 292 10.81 -7.17 5.14
C LEU A 292 11.78 -7.21 6.32
N LEU A 293 12.10 -6.04 6.91
CA LEU A 293 13.03 -5.96 8.04
C LEU A 293 12.41 -6.48 9.34
N ASN A 294 11.16 -6.11 9.64
CA ASN A 294 10.59 -6.23 10.97
C ASN A 294 9.61 -7.40 11.13
N ARG A 295 9.00 -7.87 10.02
CA ARG A 295 7.94 -8.88 10.08
C ARG A 295 8.26 -10.17 9.35
N ALA A 296 9.18 -10.15 8.36
CA ALA A 296 9.43 -11.27 7.49
C ALA A 296 10.56 -12.18 7.98
N TRP A 297 10.36 -13.50 7.84
CA TRP A 297 11.40 -14.53 8.04
C TRP A 297 11.27 -15.62 6.98
N ILE A 298 12.27 -16.50 6.90
CA ILE A 298 12.27 -17.64 5.98
C ILE A 298 12.01 -18.94 6.73
N GLU A 299 11.01 -19.65 6.29
CA GLU A 299 10.70 -21.00 6.78
C GLU A 299 10.36 -21.92 5.61
N GLN A 300 11.06 -23.06 5.53
CA GLN A 300 10.89 -24.05 4.47
C GLN A 300 10.97 -23.47 3.04
N GLY A 301 11.89 -22.49 2.84
CA GLY A 301 12.09 -21.82 1.56
C GLY A 301 10.96 -20.85 1.15
N ARG A 302 10.11 -20.46 2.07
CA ARG A 302 9.06 -19.46 1.87
C ARG A 302 9.30 -18.25 2.75
N LEU A 303 9.05 -17.06 2.22
CA LEU A 303 8.92 -15.85 3.01
C LEU A 303 7.60 -15.93 3.79
N ARG A 304 7.69 -15.83 5.11
CA ARG A 304 6.56 -15.91 6.04
C ARG A 304 6.33 -14.60 6.75
N LEU A 305 5.06 -14.33 7.09
CA LEU A 305 4.64 -13.24 7.96
C LEU A 305 3.91 -13.80 9.19
N PRO A 306 3.87 -13.05 10.32
CA PRO A 306 3.32 -13.55 11.60
C PRO A 306 1.88 -14.04 11.51
N ASP A 307 1.10 -13.42 10.64
CA ASP A 307 -0.34 -13.63 10.50
C ASP A 307 -0.70 -14.79 9.55
N GLY A 308 0.31 -15.55 9.11
CA GLY A 308 0.15 -16.76 8.30
C GLY A 308 0.37 -16.57 6.81
N MET A 309 0.48 -15.34 6.31
CA MET A 309 0.80 -15.10 4.90
C MET A 309 2.17 -15.66 4.53
N SER A 310 2.28 -16.19 3.32
CA SER A 310 3.53 -16.77 2.85
C SER A 310 3.69 -16.67 1.34
N TYR A 311 4.92 -16.37 0.91
CA TYR A 311 5.27 -16.17 -0.49
C TYR A 311 6.45 -17.06 -0.88
N ARG A 312 6.48 -17.51 -2.14
CA ARG A 312 7.56 -18.34 -2.69
C ARG A 312 8.72 -17.52 -3.21
N ILE A 313 8.43 -16.37 -3.77
CA ILE A 313 9.40 -15.53 -4.49
C ILE A 313 9.23 -14.09 -4.01
N LEU A 314 10.36 -13.44 -3.73
CA LEU A 314 10.47 -12.00 -3.61
C LEU A 314 10.95 -11.43 -4.94
N VAL A 315 10.13 -10.59 -5.57
CA VAL A 315 10.47 -9.88 -6.79
C VAL A 315 10.98 -8.48 -6.42
N LEU A 316 12.26 -8.25 -6.66
CA LEU A 316 12.81 -6.90 -6.61
C LEU A 316 12.54 -6.29 -7.99
N GLN A 317 11.59 -5.39 -8.05
CA GLN A 317 11.36 -4.61 -9.26
C GLN A 317 12.65 -3.86 -9.61
N GLU A 318 12.72 -3.24 -10.76
CA GLU A 318 13.91 -2.48 -11.14
C GLU A 318 14.21 -1.39 -10.11
N GLN A 319 15.25 -1.63 -9.30
CA GLN A 319 15.65 -0.78 -8.19
C GLN A 319 17.07 -0.27 -8.42
N SER A 320 17.22 1.04 -8.58
CA SER A 320 18.55 1.65 -8.61
C SER A 320 19.18 1.74 -7.21
N TYR A 321 18.35 1.79 -6.18
CA TYR A 321 18.73 2.11 -4.80
C TYR A 321 18.19 1.08 -3.83
N ILE A 322 18.97 0.80 -2.78
CA ILE A 322 18.55 -0.05 -1.67
C ILE A 322 19.24 0.39 -0.37
N THR A 323 18.56 0.31 0.75
CA THR A 323 19.19 0.52 2.05
C THR A 323 20.15 -0.62 2.38
N LEU A 324 21.28 -0.32 3.01
CA LEU A 324 22.26 -1.33 3.39
C LEU A 324 21.66 -2.35 4.39
N GLY A 325 20.78 -1.88 5.28
CA GLY A 325 20.05 -2.74 6.21
C GLY A 325 19.19 -3.79 5.49
N LEU A 326 18.43 -3.37 4.47
CA LEU A 326 17.65 -4.32 3.67
C LEU A 326 18.54 -5.28 2.87
N LEU A 327 19.63 -4.79 2.29
CA LEU A 327 20.54 -5.65 1.54
C LEU A 327 21.15 -6.76 2.41
N ARG A 328 21.55 -6.45 3.67
CA ARG A 328 21.98 -7.45 4.66
C ARG A 328 20.87 -8.48 4.92
N LYS A 329 19.64 -8.01 5.13
CA LYS A 329 18.49 -8.89 5.38
C LYS A 329 18.18 -9.80 4.19
N LEU A 330 18.23 -9.28 2.96
CA LEU A 330 18.03 -10.08 1.75
C LEU A 330 19.09 -11.17 1.62
N ARG A 331 20.35 -10.86 1.88
CA ARG A 331 21.44 -11.84 1.87
C ARG A 331 21.18 -12.96 2.87
N GLU A 332 20.81 -12.64 4.09
CA GLU A 332 20.43 -13.60 5.13
C GLU A 332 19.25 -14.48 4.70
N MET A 333 18.20 -13.87 4.16
CA MET A 333 17.01 -14.59 3.72
C MET A 333 17.29 -15.55 2.56
N VAL A 334 18.12 -15.14 1.59
CA VAL A 334 18.53 -16.03 0.49
C VAL A 334 19.33 -17.21 1.03
N GLU A 335 20.24 -16.99 1.95
CA GLU A 335 21.00 -18.07 2.57
C GLU A 335 20.10 -19.10 3.27
N GLN A 336 18.99 -18.65 3.85
CA GLN A 336 17.99 -19.49 4.52
C GLN A 336 17.01 -20.18 3.54
N GLY A 337 16.95 -19.76 2.28
CA GLY A 337 16.15 -20.44 1.25
C GLY A 337 15.23 -19.58 0.41
N LEU A 338 15.26 -18.24 0.57
CA LEU A 338 14.46 -17.34 -0.26
C LEU A 338 14.90 -17.41 -1.73
N VAL A 339 13.92 -17.39 -2.61
CA VAL A 339 14.14 -17.14 -4.04
C VAL A 339 13.90 -15.65 -4.31
N ILE A 340 14.92 -14.99 -4.84
CA ILE A 340 14.83 -13.59 -5.30
C ILE A 340 14.87 -13.54 -6.83
N VAL A 341 14.01 -12.67 -7.38
CA VAL A 341 14.02 -12.29 -8.80
C VAL A 341 14.21 -10.79 -8.88
N GLY A 342 15.31 -10.32 -9.47
CA GLY A 342 15.56 -8.91 -9.64
C GLY A 342 16.98 -8.51 -9.92
N ALA A 343 17.15 -7.30 -10.49
CA ALA A 343 18.45 -6.74 -10.82
C ALA A 343 19.27 -6.41 -9.57
N ARG A 344 20.59 -6.42 -9.77
CA ARG A 344 21.53 -5.87 -8.80
C ARG A 344 21.26 -4.36 -8.61
N PRO A 345 21.09 -3.87 -7.38
CA PRO A 345 21.01 -2.43 -7.12
C PRO A 345 22.35 -1.75 -7.40
N HIS A 346 22.29 -0.46 -7.70
CA HIS A 346 23.48 0.30 -8.11
C HIS A 346 24.17 0.99 -6.93
N GLN A 347 23.41 1.44 -5.93
CA GLN A 347 23.97 2.17 -4.79
C GLN A 347 23.04 2.12 -3.56
N THR A 348 23.61 2.50 -2.41
CA THR A 348 22.86 2.74 -1.19
C THR A 348 22.18 4.11 -1.19
N VAL A 349 21.27 4.33 -0.26
CA VAL A 349 20.57 5.62 -0.03
C VAL A 349 20.89 6.19 1.34
N GLY A 350 20.65 7.51 1.49
CA GLY A 350 20.85 8.25 2.74
C GLY A 350 22.31 8.56 3.05
N PHE A 351 22.53 9.55 3.93
CA PHE A 351 23.89 9.91 4.35
C PHE A 351 24.51 8.92 5.34
N GLN A 352 23.68 8.21 6.12
CA GLN A 352 24.19 7.21 7.07
C GLN A 352 24.92 6.07 6.39
N SER A 353 24.59 5.76 5.12
CA SER A 353 25.27 4.76 4.29
C SER A 353 26.30 5.37 3.33
N TYR A 354 26.89 6.49 3.69
CA TYR A 354 27.86 7.22 2.86
C TYR A 354 29.24 7.26 3.51
N SER A 355 29.86 6.11 3.61
CA SER A 355 31.26 5.96 4.03
C SER A 355 31.97 4.91 3.20
N ILE A 356 33.31 5.00 3.13
CA ILE A 356 34.12 4.01 2.39
C ILE A 356 33.89 2.58 2.91
N ALA A 357 33.61 2.42 4.19
CA ALA A 357 33.35 1.12 4.79
C ALA A 357 32.02 0.54 4.31
N GLU A 358 30.97 1.35 4.30
CA GLU A 358 29.63 0.95 3.87
C GLU A 358 29.55 0.73 2.37
N GLU A 359 30.25 1.51 1.57
CA GLU A 359 30.36 1.26 0.13
C GLU A 359 31.06 -0.08 -0.17
N LYS A 360 32.13 -0.40 0.57
CA LYS A 360 32.78 -1.71 0.44
C LYS A 360 31.84 -2.86 0.85
N GLU A 361 31.11 -2.71 1.93
CA GLU A 361 30.14 -3.70 2.38
C GLU A 361 29.01 -3.86 1.36
N PHE A 362 28.48 -2.77 0.83
CA PHE A 362 27.48 -2.81 -0.24
C PHE A 362 27.97 -3.60 -1.45
N GLU A 363 29.17 -3.27 -1.94
CA GLU A 363 29.79 -3.98 -3.05
C GLU A 363 30.00 -5.47 -2.74
N GLN A 364 30.42 -5.79 -1.52
CA GLN A 364 30.60 -7.18 -1.10
C GLN A 364 29.27 -7.95 -1.13
N LEU A 365 28.23 -7.43 -0.49
CA LEU A 365 26.90 -8.04 -0.43
C LEU A 365 26.29 -8.20 -1.83
N CYS A 366 26.40 -7.19 -2.67
CA CYS A 366 25.98 -7.28 -4.07
C CYS A 366 26.73 -8.35 -4.83
N ASN A 367 28.05 -8.47 -4.63
CA ASN A 367 28.87 -9.51 -5.26
C ASN A 367 28.51 -10.92 -4.75
N GLU A 368 28.15 -11.06 -3.48
CA GLU A 368 27.66 -12.33 -2.92
C GLU A 368 26.32 -12.73 -3.57
N LEU A 369 25.39 -11.81 -3.73
CA LEU A 369 24.05 -12.08 -4.26
C LEU A 369 24.03 -12.19 -5.80
N TRP A 370 24.61 -11.24 -6.51
CA TRP A 370 24.51 -11.15 -7.99
C TRP A 370 25.81 -11.50 -8.73
N GLY A 371 26.94 -11.60 -8.04
CA GLY A 371 28.25 -11.84 -8.65
C GLY A 371 29.01 -10.54 -8.96
N LYS A 372 30.29 -10.72 -9.27
CA LYS A 372 31.22 -9.59 -9.50
C LYS A 372 31.05 -8.90 -10.85
N ASN A 373 30.52 -9.59 -11.84
CA ASN A 373 30.30 -9.03 -13.16
C ASN A 373 28.82 -8.65 -13.33
N MET A 374 28.54 -7.52 -13.98
CA MET A 374 27.19 -7.21 -14.46
C MET A 374 26.84 -8.17 -15.62
N ALA A 375 26.52 -9.40 -15.27
CA ALA A 375 26.08 -10.40 -16.24
C ALA A 375 24.68 -10.03 -16.73
N THR A 376 24.44 -10.26 -18.02
CA THR A 376 23.11 -10.08 -18.62
C THR A 376 22.10 -11.12 -18.13
N MET A 377 22.60 -12.22 -17.58
CA MET A 377 21.81 -13.29 -16.96
C MET A 377 22.48 -13.74 -15.66
N ILE A 378 21.69 -13.85 -14.61
CA ILE A 378 22.09 -14.33 -13.28
C ILE A 378 21.16 -15.47 -12.88
N ASP A 379 21.77 -16.58 -12.52
CA ASP A 379 21.13 -17.76 -11.94
C ASP A 379 22.12 -18.36 -10.94
N ARG A 380 21.94 -18.02 -9.66
CA ARG A 380 22.92 -18.36 -8.61
C ARG A 380 22.24 -19.00 -7.41
N ASN A 381 22.77 -20.13 -7.00
CA ASN A 381 22.45 -20.74 -5.71
C ASN A 381 23.31 -20.12 -4.61
N ILE A 382 22.69 -19.72 -3.50
CA ILE A 382 23.36 -19.11 -2.33
C ILE A 382 22.74 -19.74 -1.08
N GLY A 383 23.51 -20.49 -0.33
CA GLY A 383 22.99 -21.29 0.77
C GLY A 383 21.87 -22.23 0.29
N LYS A 384 20.66 -22.06 0.83
CA LYS A 384 19.47 -22.84 0.43
C LYS A 384 18.58 -22.09 -0.59
N GLY A 385 18.87 -20.82 -0.86
CA GLY A 385 18.09 -19.97 -1.76
C GLY A 385 18.73 -19.75 -3.11
N ARG A 386 18.11 -18.87 -3.90
CA ARG A 386 18.53 -18.65 -5.28
C ARG A 386 18.19 -17.22 -5.74
N VAL A 387 19.06 -16.64 -6.55
CA VAL A 387 18.89 -15.33 -7.15
C VAL A 387 18.83 -15.44 -8.66
N PHE A 388 17.78 -14.87 -9.26
CA PHE A 388 17.56 -14.84 -10.69
C PHE A 388 17.50 -13.42 -11.22
N TRP A 389 18.14 -13.16 -12.33
CA TRP A 389 17.98 -11.94 -13.11
C TRP A 389 18.35 -12.13 -14.58
N GLU A 390 17.57 -11.52 -15.46
CA GLU A 390 17.85 -11.38 -16.88
C GLU A 390 17.11 -10.12 -17.39
N ILE A 391 17.67 -9.42 -18.39
CA ILE A 391 17.09 -8.16 -18.93
C ILE A 391 15.64 -8.36 -19.44
N SER A 392 15.30 -9.53 -19.94
CA SER A 392 13.96 -9.89 -20.41
C SER A 392 13.40 -11.07 -19.63
N LEU A 393 13.57 -11.08 -18.31
CA LEU A 393 13.20 -12.20 -17.47
C LEU A 393 11.69 -12.48 -17.53
N ASN A 394 11.36 -13.73 -17.91
CA ASN A 394 10.01 -14.25 -17.83
C ASN A 394 9.86 -15.13 -16.57
N LEU A 395 9.00 -14.75 -15.65
CA LEU A 395 8.76 -15.49 -14.42
C LEU A 395 8.37 -16.96 -14.66
N ASN A 396 7.72 -17.29 -15.77
CA ASN A 396 7.43 -18.69 -16.11
C ASN A 396 8.69 -19.56 -16.29
N GLN A 397 9.82 -18.96 -16.67
CA GLN A 397 11.09 -19.69 -16.75
C GLN A 397 11.60 -20.01 -15.33
N VAL A 398 11.57 -19.02 -14.43
CA VAL A 398 11.92 -19.19 -13.02
C VAL A 398 11.03 -20.26 -12.38
N PHE A 399 9.72 -20.17 -12.57
CA PHE A 399 8.75 -21.11 -12.00
C PHE A 399 9.01 -22.55 -12.42
N ARG A 400 9.34 -22.79 -13.71
CA ARG A 400 9.74 -24.12 -14.17
C ARG A 400 10.99 -24.63 -13.48
N GLN A 401 11.98 -23.74 -13.26
CA GLN A 401 13.26 -24.14 -12.63
C GLN A 401 13.10 -24.47 -11.13
N ILE A 402 12.19 -23.78 -10.43
CA ILE A 402 11.89 -24.05 -9.02
C ILE A 402 10.67 -24.97 -8.83
N GLN A 403 10.12 -25.51 -9.91
CA GLN A 403 8.94 -26.38 -9.93
C GLN A 403 7.71 -25.78 -9.25
N LEU A 404 7.53 -24.46 -9.36
CA LEU A 404 6.35 -23.77 -8.87
C LEU A 404 5.19 -23.95 -9.87
N LYS A 405 4.07 -24.43 -9.35
CA LYS A 405 2.82 -24.56 -10.11
C LYS A 405 1.79 -23.59 -9.56
N PRO A 406 0.86 -23.11 -10.38
CA PRO A 406 -0.27 -22.31 -9.88
C PRO A 406 -1.16 -23.20 -8.98
N ASP A 407 -1.80 -22.55 -8.02
CA ASP A 407 -2.75 -23.17 -7.10
C ASP A 407 -4.08 -23.53 -7.79
#